data_9c89d65891a207b1835aa0e887098add
#
_entry.id   9c89d65891a207b1835aa0e887098add
#
_cell.length_a   1.000
_cell.length_b   1.000
_cell.length_c   1.000
_cell.angle_alpha   90.00
_cell.angle_beta   90.00
_cell.angle_gamma   90.00
#
_symmetry.space_group_name_H-M   'P 1'
#
loop_
_entity.id
_entity.type
_entity.pdbx_description
1 polymer ?
#
loop_
_entity_poly.entity_id
_entity_poly.type
_entity_poly.pdbx_seq_one_letter_code
_entity_poly.pdbx_strand_id
1 'polypeptide(L)'
;EVIVPEPFYPNYHTFITTAGGVIHPLHTKPEEGYFYADRARIEACITPKTKAIMITNPGNPTGTCLTEAQMKMLLDVAVAHDLYLVADEVYREFTYDGEPLHSFGKFDYGQENLILIDSVSKRFSACGARIGCLISRNREFMANALKYCQARLSVATLDQIAAAALYSVGPEYFEQVRQEYKRRRDTVVRKLHEIPGVICE
;
A
#
# COMPACT_ATOMS: atom_id res chain seq x y z
N GLU A 1 17.27 -0.87 7.74
CA GLU A 1 16.60 -1.90 6.95
C GLU A 1 15.09 -1.65 6.90
N VAL A 2 14.48 -2.03 5.80
CA VAL A 2 13.01 -1.97 5.60
C VAL A 2 12.53 -3.37 5.24
N ILE A 3 11.61 -3.91 6.02
CA ILE A 3 10.97 -5.21 5.72
C ILE A 3 9.91 -4.97 4.64
N VAL A 4 9.98 -5.72 3.54
CA VAL A 4 9.03 -5.61 2.42
C VAL A 4 8.59 -7.01 2.00
N PRO A 5 7.29 -7.35 2.04
CA PRO A 5 6.79 -8.60 1.49
C PRO A 5 7.03 -8.66 -0.02
N GLU A 6 7.55 -9.77 -0.52
CA GLU A 6 7.79 -9.95 -1.96
C GLU A 6 6.89 -11.03 -2.57
N PRO A 7 6.52 -10.87 -3.87
CA PRO A 7 6.93 -9.79 -4.79
C PRO A 7 6.30 -8.44 -4.43
N PHE A 8 7.02 -7.36 -4.67
CA PHE A 8 6.58 -6.01 -4.38
C PHE A 8 6.74 -5.07 -5.59
N TYR A 9 6.16 -3.89 -5.50
CA TYR A 9 6.28 -2.86 -6.54
C TYR A 9 7.76 -2.46 -6.74
N PRO A 10 8.34 -2.64 -7.96
CA PRO A 10 9.78 -2.52 -8.18
C PRO A 10 10.40 -1.19 -7.73
N ASN A 11 9.63 -0.09 -7.79
CA ASN A 11 10.15 1.21 -7.38
C ASN A 11 10.46 1.32 -5.88
N TYR A 12 9.89 0.44 -5.03
CA TYR A 12 10.29 0.41 -3.62
C TYR A 12 11.78 0.10 -3.47
N HIS A 13 12.30 -0.81 -4.30
CA HIS A 13 13.74 -1.07 -4.33
C HIS A 13 14.52 0.21 -4.65
N THR A 14 14.13 0.91 -5.72
CA THR A 14 14.79 2.16 -6.12
C THR A 14 14.72 3.22 -5.03
N PHE A 15 13.55 3.45 -4.44
CA PHE A 15 13.39 4.49 -3.41
C PHE A 15 14.17 4.19 -2.14
N ILE A 16 14.10 2.95 -1.66
CA ILE A 16 14.79 2.53 -0.43
C ILE A 16 16.31 2.61 -0.62
N THR A 17 16.82 2.05 -1.72
CA THR A 17 18.28 2.03 -1.96
C THR A 17 18.85 3.41 -2.24
N THR A 18 18.12 4.26 -2.98
CA THR A 18 18.53 5.66 -3.22
C THR A 18 18.59 6.46 -1.92
N ALA A 19 17.75 6.14 -0.96
CA ALA A 19 17.77 6.74 0.37
C ALA A 19 18.85 6.13 1.30
N GLY A 20 19.71 5.24 0.80
CA GLY A 20 20.72 4.54 1.59
C GLY A 20 20.15 3.42 2.47
N GLY A 21 18.91 3.05 2.27
CA GLY A 21 18.26 1.93 2.96
C GLY A 21 18.60 0.58 2.34
N VAL A 22 18.32 -0.48 3.09
CA VAL A 22 18.46 -1.88 2.65
C VAL A 22 17.12 -2.56 2.80
N ILE A 23 16.66 -3.26 1.75
CA ILE A 23 15.47 -4.09 1.82
C ILE A 23 15.82 -5.40 2.52
N HIS A 24 14.99 -5.75 3.50
CA HIS A 24 14.95 -7.08 4.09
C HIS A 24 13.66 -7.75 3.55
N PRO A 25 13.78 -8.66 2.57
CA PRO A 25 12.60 -9.23 1.94
C PRO A 25 11.89 -10.21 2.88
N LEU A 26 10.58 -10.07 2.99
CA LEU A 26 9.73 -11.08 3.61
C LEU A 26 9.20 -12.00 2.51
N HIS A 27 9.81 -13.19 2.41
CA HIS A 27 9.51 -14.14 1.36
C HIS A 27 8.09 -14.68 1.45
N THR A 28 7.40 -14.73 0.33
CA THR A 28 6.08 -15.35 0.17
C THR A 28 6.08 -16.31 -1.01
N LYS A 29 5.00 -17.08 -1.14
CA LYS A 29 4.88 -18.10 -2.20
C LYS A 29 3.52 -18.01 -2.87
N PRO A 30 3.43 -18.25 -4.19
CA PRO A 30 2.15 -18.28 -4.89
C PRO A 30 1.21 -19.35 -4.36
N GLU A 31 1.73 -20.52 -3.95
CA GLU A 31 0.94 -21.62 -3.39
C GLU A 31 0.29 -21.28 -2.04
N GLU A 32 0.74 -20.21 -1.39
CA GLU A 32 0.19 -19.67 -0.14
C GLU A 32 -0.65 -18.40 -0.40
N GLY A 33 -1.03 -18.10 -1.64
CA GLY A 33 -1.70 -16.85 -2.01
C GLY A 33 -0.87 -15.60 -1.69
N TYR A 34 0.47 -15.72 -1.67
CA TYR A 34 1.41 -14.68 -1.25
C TYR A 34 1.16 -14.12 0.16
N PHE A 35 0.63 -14.98 1.05
CA PHE A 35 0.31 -14.60 2.42
C PHE A 35 1.57 -14.22 3.22
N TYR A 36 1.54 -13.05 3.85
CA TYR A 36 2.65 -12.53 4.67
C TYR A 36 2.23 -12.04 6.06
N ALA A 37 0.94 -11.87 6.29
CA ALA A 37 0.43 -11.26 7.52
C ALA A 37 0.40 -12.24 8.69
N ASP A 38 1.57 -12.77 9.03
CA ASP A 38 1.84 -13.65 10.16
C ASP A 38 2.86 -12.99 11.10
N ARG A 39 2.50 -12.87 12.39
CA ARG A 39 3.33 -12.17 13.38
C ARG A 39 4.71 -12.80 13.51
N ALA A 40 4.80 -14.11 13.60
CA ALA A 40 6.07 -14.80 13.83
C ALA A 40 7.00 -14.65 12.61
N ARG A 41 6.45 -14.72 11.40
CA ARG A 41 7.21 -14.49 10.15
C ARG A 41 7.78 -13.07 10.10
N ILE A 42 6.98 -12.07 10.47
CA ILE A 42 7.40 -10.67 10.44
C ILE A 42 8.44 -10.41 11.52
N GLU A 43 8.19 -10.84 12.76
CA GLU A 43 9.12 -10.66 13.87
C GLU A 43 10.46 -11.37 13.65
N ALA A 44 10.48 -12.51 12.95
CA ALA A 44 11.70 -13.18 12.55
C ALA A 44 12.58 -12.38 11.55
N CYS A 45 11.99 -11.43 10.83
CA CYS A 45 12.72 -10.52 9.94
C CYS A 45 13.24 -9.26 10.65
N ILE A 46 12.85 -9.02 11.90
CA ILE A 46 13.26 -7.81 12.63
C ILE A 46 14.69 -7.96 13.12
N THR A 47 15.52 -6.99 12.82
CA THR A 47 16.90 -6.88 13.30
C THR A 47 17.08 -5.55 14.04
N PRO A 48 18.18 -5.34 14.77
CA PRO A 48 18.51 -4.03 15.38
C PRO A 48 18.62 -2.87 14.36
N LYS A 49 18.72 -3.19 13.07
CA LYS A 49 18.80 -2.20 11.97
C LYS A 49 17.45 -1.93 11.32
N THR A 50 16.43 -2.70 11.62
CA THR A 50 15.09 -2.51 11.06
C THR A 50 14.51 -1.18 11.52
N LYS A 51 13.93 -0.41 10.60
CA LYS A 51 13.30 0.89 10.86
C LYS A 51 11.85 0.94 10.41
N ALA A 52 11.48 0.11 9.44
CA ALA A 52 10.13 0.13 8.90
C ALA A 52 9.71 -1.23 8.35
N ILE A 53 8.40 -1.42 8.35
CA ILE A 53 7.70 -2.44 7.55
C ILE A 53 6.96 -1.66 6.47
N MET A 54 7.17 -2.00 5.20
CA MET A 54 6.50 -1.34 4.07
C MET A 54 5.62 -2.34 3.33
N ILE A 55 4.35 -2.01 3.22
CA ILE A 55 3.35 -2.87 2.56
C ILE A 55 2.51 -2.07 1.59
N THR A 56 1.88 -2.78 0.64
CA THR A 56 0.82 -2.25 -0.22
C THR A 56 -0.47 -3.02 0.08
N ASN A 57 -1.57 -2.33 0.32
CA ASN A 57 -2.86 -2.96 0.59
C ASN A 57 -4.03 -2.21 -0.09
N PRO A 58 -4.71 -2.84 -1.04
CA PRO A 58 -4.45 -4.14 -1.72
C PRO A 58 -3.09 -4.22 -2.39
N GLY A 59 -2.52 -5.43 -2.44
CA GLY A 59 -1.15 -5.71 -2.84
C GLY A 59 -0.86 -5.49 -4.34
N ASN A 60 0.30 -4.95 -4.66
CA ASN A 60 0.86 -4.89 -6.00
C ASN A 60 2.23 -5.60 -5.99
N PRO A 61 2.43 -6.70 -6.72
CA PRO A 61 1.59 -7.21 -7.84
C PRO A 61 0.59 -8.32 -7.44
N THR A 62 0.56 -8.75 -6.20
CA THR A 62 -0.09 -10.01 -5.78
C THR A 62 -1.61 -9.96 -5.72
N GLY A 63 -2.21 -8.77 -5.59
CA GLY A 63 -3.65 -8.62 -5.36
C GLY A 63 -4.12 -8.99 -3.96
N THR A 64 -3.22 -9.35 -3.04
CA THR A 64 -3.58 -9.71 -1.66
C THR A 64 -4.30 -8.57 -0.96
N CYS A 65 -5.38 -8.89 -0.25
CA CYS A 65 -6.11 -7.94 0.59
C CYS A 65 -5.99 -8.37 2.06
N LEU A 66 -5.64 -7.43 2.92
CA LEU A 66 -5.54 -7.68 4.36
C LEU A 66 -6.91 -7.54 5.02
N THR A 67 -7.23 -8.49 5.88
CA THR A 67 -8.35 -8.34 6.81
C THR A 67 -8.02 -7.31 7.89
N GLU A 68 -9.04 -6.78 8.54
CA GLU A 68 -8.86 -5.84 9.66
C GLU A 68 -7.98 -6.42 10.78
N ALA A 69 -8.15 -7.70 11.10
CA ALA A 69 -7.35 -8.38 12.12
C ALA A 69 -5.86 -8.44 11.73
N GLN A 70 -5.56 -8.70 10.46
CA GLN A 70 -4.20 -8.70 9.93
C GLN A 70 -3.59 -7.30 9.94
N MET A 71 -4.36 -6.29 9.55
CA MET A 71 -3.92 -4.89 9.61
C MET A 71 -3.61 -4.47 11.04
N LYS A 72 -4.49 -4.83 11.99
CA LYS A 72 -4.27 -4.59 13.41
C LYS A 72 -3.00 -5.25 13.90
N MET A 73 -2.78 -6.51 13.56
CA MET A 73 -1.57 -7.26 13.94
C MET A 73 -0.30 -6.60 13.42
N LEU A 74 -0.28 -6.14 12.16
CA LEU A 74 0.85 -5.42 11.58
C LEU A 74 1.17 -4.12 12.33
N LEU A 75 0.14 -3.36 12.68
CA LEU A 75 0.30 -2.14 13.46
C LEU A 75 0.79 -2.44 14.88
N ASP A 76 0.27 -3.48 15.53
CA ASP A 76 0.71 -3.94 16.85
C ASP A 76 2.19 -4.34 16.85
N VAL A 77 2.67 -5.01 15.78
CA VAL A 77 4.10 -5.34 15.62
C VAL A 77 4.93 -4.07 15.47
N ALA A 78 4.50 -3.14 14.62
CA ALA A 78 5.23 -1.89 14.42
C ALA A 78 5.36 -1.09 15.73
N VAL A 79 4.27 -0.98 16.50
CA VAL A 79 4.27 -0.31 17.80
C VAL A 79 5.17 -1.03 18.81
N ALA A 80 5.06 -2.37 18.91
CA ALA A 80 5.81 -3.16 19.88
C ALA A 80 7.33 -3.09 19.68
N HIS A 81 7.77 -2.90 18.43
CA HIS A 81 9.19 -2.87 18.06
C HIS A 81 9.71 -1.46 17.70
N ASP A 82 8.92 -0.42 17.95
CA ASP A 82 9.25 0.99 17.64
C ASP A 82 9.66 1.17 16.15
N LEU A 83 8.88 0.56 15.26
CA LEU A 83 9.07 0.63 13.82
C LEU A 83 8.02 1.54 13.18
N TYR A 84 8.33 2.09 12.00
CA TYR A 84 7.32 2.66 11.14
C TYR A 84 6.59 1.57 10.35
N LEU A 85 5.27 1.69 10.27
CA LEU A 85 4.46 0.95 9.31
C LEU A 85 4.12 1.88 8.15
N VAL A 86 4.75 1.67 7.00
CA VAL A 86 4.47 2.41 5.76
C VAL A 86 3.43 1.62 4.97
N ALA A 87 2.21 2.13 4.94
CA ALA A 87 1.09 1.49 4.27
C ALA A 87 0.72 2.27 2.99
N ASP A 88 1.03 1.68 1.85
CA ASP A 88 0.62 2.19 0.55
C ASP A 88 -0.81 1.71 0.25
N GLU A 89 -1.76 2.64 0.31
CA GLU A 89 -3.19 2.37 0.12
C GLU A 89 -3.72 2.89 -1.23
N VAL A 90 -2.85 3.11 -2.21
CA VAL A 90 -3.26 3.66 -3.52
C VAL A 90 -4.30 2.81 -4.24
N TYR A 91 -4.37 1.51 -3.94
CA TYR A 91 -5.35 0.57 -4.50
C TYR A 91 -6.57 0.33 -3.60
N ARG A 92 -6.79 1.12 -2.57
CA ARG A 92 -7.84 0.91 -1.56
C ARG A 92 -9.24 0.69 -2.15
N GLU A 93 -9.58 1.33 -3.26
CA GLU A 93 -10.90 1.16 -3.91
C GLU A 93 -11.04 -0.14 -4.71
N PHE A 94 -9.97 -0.92 -4.86
CA PHE A 94 -9.93 -2.13 -5.70
C PHE A 94 -10.05 -3.41 -4.87
N THR A 95 -11.05 -3.46 -3.99
CA THR A 95 -11.48 -4.68 -3.30
C THR A 95 -12.69 -5.26 -4.01
N TYR A 96 -12.76 -6.59 -4.11
CA TYR A 96 -13.78 -7.30 -4.88
C TYR A 96 -14.53 -8.30 -4.00
N ASP A 97 -15.61 -8.89 -4.55
CA ASP A 97 -16.33 -10.01 -3.94
C ASP A 97 -16.96 -9.71 -2.57
N GLY A 98 -17.29 -8.43 -2.32
CA GLY A 98 -17.90 -8.00 -1.07
C GLY A 98 -16.92 -7.78 0.08
N GLU A 99 -15.63 -7.91 -0.16
CA GLU A 99 -14.62 -7.57 0.84
C GLU A 99 -14.72 -6.09 1.22
N PRO A 100 -14.80 -5.77 2.52
CA PRO A 100 -14.95 -4.41 2.98
C PRO A 100 -13.67 -3.61 2.72
N LEU A 101 -13.86 -2.33 2.42
CA LEU A 101 -12.78 -1.38 2.29
C LEU A 101 -12.20 -1.04 3.66
N HIS A 102 -10.93 -1.37 3.88
CA HIS A 102 -10.23 -1.05 5.11
C HIS A 102 -9.09 -0.07 4.88
N SER A 103 -8.82 0.80 5.86
CA SER A 103 -7.65 1.67 5.92
C SER A 103 -7.01 1.58 7.30
N PHE A 104 -5.69 1.62 7.36
CA PHE A 104 -4.96 1.71 8.64
C PHE A 104 -5.27 3.01 9.39
N GLY A 105 -5.71 4.06 8.68
CA GLY A 105 -6.09 5.32 9.30
C GLY A 105 -7.29 5.25 10.24
N LYS A 106 -8.03 4.12 10.24
CA LYS A 106 -9.19 3.93 11.14
C LYS A 106 -8.82 3.56 12.58
N PHE A 107 -7.62 3.06 12.82
CA PHE A 107 -7.20 2.67 14.16
C PHE A 107 -6.86 3.88 15.03
N ASP A 108 -7.31 3.87 16.29
CA ASP A 108 -7.14 5.01 17.23
C ASP A 108 -5.79 5.03 17.94
N TYR A 109 -4.95 4.02 17.71
CA TYR A 109 -3.63 3.86 18.34
C TYR A 109 -2.54 3.64 17.30
N GLY A 110 -1.27 3.70 17.71
CA GLY A 110 -0.11 3.47 16.84
C GLY A 110 0.06 4.49 15.72
N GLN A 111 -0.63 5.61 15.79
CA GLN A 111 -0.71 6.61 14.73
C GLN A 111 0.62 7.35 14.49
N GLU A 112 1.50 7.37 15.48
CA GLU A 112 2.85 7.95 15.33
C GLU A 112 3.81 6.99 14.61
N ASN A 113 3.51 5.69 14.63
CA ASN A 113 4.23 4.66 13.89
C ASN A 113 3.71 4.51 12.45
N LEU A 114 2.50 5.01 12.17
CA LEU A 114 1.83 4.83 10.89
C LEU A 114 2.18 5.95 9.90
N ILE A 115 2.54 5.53 8.70
CA ILE A 115 2.73 6.40 7.53
C ILE A 115 1.84 5.86 6.41
N LEU A 116 0.79 6.59 6.05
CA LEU A 116 -0.08 6.26 4.94
C LEU A 116 0.38 6.95 3.67
N ILE A 117 0.33 6.22 2.57
CA ILE A 117 0.54 6.76 1.22
C ILE A 117 -0.74 6.55 0.43
N ASP A 118 -1.23 7.60 -0.21
CA ASP A 118 -2.37 7.55 -1.10
C ASP A 118 -2.14 8.43 -2.34
N SER A 119 -2.94 8.24 -3.38
CA SER A 119 -2.80 8.97 -4.63
C SER A 119 -4.12 9.00 -5.41
N VAL A 120 -4.32 10.08 -6.16
CA VAL A 120 -5.41 10.16 -7.14
C VAL A 120 -5.19 9.24 -8.34
N SER A 121 -3.97 8.74 -8.53
CA SER A 121 -3.53 8.01 -9.73
C SER A 121 -4.38 6.78 -10.03
N LYS A 122 -4.69 5.98 -9.01
CA LYS A 122 -5.43 4.72 -9.18
C LYS A 122 -6.91 4.91 -8.87
N ARG A 123 -7.21 5.51 -7.71
CA ARG A 123 -8.56 5.78 -7.24
C ARG A 123 -9.44 6.48 -8.28
N PHE A 124 -8.90 7.49 -8.94
CA PHE A 124 -9.65 8.33 -9.90
C PHE A 124 -9.16 8.17 -11.34
N SER A 125 -8.37 7.13 -11.66
CA SER A 125 -7.77 6.94 -12.98
C SER A 125 -6.97 8.16 -13.48
N ALA A 126 -6.46 8.98 -12.56
CA ALA A 126 -5.79 10.27 -12.81
C ALA A 126 -4.27 10.18 -12.66
N CYS A 127 -3.65 9.12 -13.21
CA CYS A 127 -2.21 8.88 -13.06
C CYS A 127 -1.33 9.99 -13.69
N GLY A 128 -1.85 10.69 -14.69
CA GLY A 128 -1.18 11.82 -15.33
C GLY A 128 -1.12 13.09 -14.47
N ALA A 129 -1.99 13.25 -13.48
CA ALA A 129 -2.01 14.42 -12.59
C ALA A 129 -0.80 14.48 -11.65
N ARG A 130 -0.11 13.37 -11.41
CA ARG A 130 1.08 13.27 -10.56
C ARG A 130 0.87 13.79 -9.13
N ILE A 131 -0.30 13.52 -8.55
CA ILE A 131 -0.69 13.94 -7.20
C ILE A 131 -0.84 12.73 -6.29
N GLY A 132 -0.17 12.78 -5.17
CA GLY A 132 -0.30 11.86 -4.05
C GLY A 132 -0.17 12.60 -2.74
N CYS A 133 -0.43 11.89 -1.66
CA CYS A 133 -0.29 12.41 -0.32
C CYS A 133 0.41 11.40 0.59
N LEU A 134 1.09 11.93 1.58
CA LEU A 134 1.68 11.22 2.69
C LEU A 134 1.02 11.74 3.95
N ILE A 135 0.55 10.83 4.79
CA ILE A 135 -0.24 11.14 5.98
C ILE A 135 0.37 10.42 7.18
N SER A 136 0.66 11.15 8.24
CA SER A 136 1.08 10.60 9.53
C SER A 136 0.72 11.54 10.66
N ARG A 137 0.54 11.01 11.86
CA ARG A 137 0.42 11.84 13.07
C ARG A 137 1.77 12.09 13.76
N ASN A 138 2.84 11.46 13.30
CA ASN A 138 4.19 11.71 13.77
C ASN A 138 4.67 13.08 13.29
N ARG A 139 4.71 14.04 14.20
CA ARG A 139 5.05 15.45 13.87
C ARG A 139 6.49 15.61 13.42
N GLU A 140 7.42 14.88 14.02
CA GLU A 140 8.84 14.94 13.65
C GLU A 140 9.05 14.38 12.25
N PHE A 141 8.46 13.21 11.97
CA PHE A 141 8.49 12.62 10.63
C PHE A 141 7.90 13.58 9.59
N MET A 142 6.72 14.17 9.87
CA MET A 142 6.07 15.11 8.93
C MET A 142 6.87 16.38 8.71
N ALA A 143 7.53 16.90 9.74
CA ALA A 143 8.41 18.07 9.61
C ALA A 143 9.61 17.79 8.70
N ASN A 144 10.18 16.58 8.78
CA ASN A 144 11.26 16.15 7.90
C ASN A 144 10.77 15.86 6.47
N ALA A 145 9.65 15.16 6.31
CA ALA A 145 9.03 14.90 5.01
C ALA A 145 8.72 16.21 4.26
N LEU A 146 8.25 17.24 4.96
CA LEU A 146 7.98 18.54 4.38
C LEU A 146 9.23 19.17 3.74
N LYS A 147 10.42 19.02 4.35
CA LYS A 147 11.68 19.53 3.78
C LYS A 147 11.99 18.90 2.41
N TYR A 148 11.76 17.59 2.28
CA TYR A 148 11.91 16.89 0.98
C TYR A 148 10.87 17.36 -0.05
N CYS A 149 9.63 17.56 0.37
CA CYS A 149 8.59 18.11 -0.50
C CYS A 149 8.93 19.51 -0.99
N GLN A 150 9.45 20.35 -0.10
CA GLN A 150 9.90 21.69 -0.46
C GLN A 150 11.11 21.67 -1.40
N ALA A 151 12.07 20.78 -1.21
CA ALA A 151 13.25 20.66 -2.05
C ALA A 151 12.92 20.26 -3.50
N ARG A 152 11.88 19.45 -3.72
CA ARG A 152 11.41 19.09 -5.07
C ARG A 152 10.38 20.04 -5.66
N LEU A 153 10.01 21.08 -4.94
CA LEU A 153 8.96 22.05 -5.25
C LEU A 153 7.53 21.46 -5.19
N SER A 154 6.54 22.32 -5.28
CA SER A 154 5.14 21.93 -5.18
C SER A 154 4.65 21.21 -6.44
N VAL A 155 3.62 20.40 -6.28
CA VAL A 155 2.81 19.91 -7.41
C VAL A 155 2.16 21.11 -8.12
N ALA A 156 1.97 21.03 -9.44
CA ALA A 156 1.37 22.10 -10.23
C ALA A 156 -0.01 22.52 -9.67
N THR A 157 -0.22 23.82 -9.52
CA THR A 157 -1.44 24.37 -8.90
C THR A 157 -2.72 23.98 -9.64
N LEU A 158 -2.68 23.97 -10.98
CA LEU A 158 -3.84 23.56 -11.79
C LEU A 158 -4.22 22.10 -11.55
N ASP A 159 -3.22 21.21 -11.45
CA ASP A 159 -3.46 19.80 -11.15
C ASP A 159 -4.01 19.61 -9.73
N GLN A 160 -3.57 20.42 -8.75
CA GLN A 160 -4.12 20.38 -7.40
C GLN A 160 -5.60 20.80 -7.37
N ILE A 161 -5.97 21.87 -8.10
CA ILE A 161 -7.35 22.33 -8.20
C ILE A 161 -8.23 21.25 -8.86
N ALA A 162 -7.77 20.68 -9.97
CA ALA A 162 -8.46 19.61 -10.66
C ALA A 162 -8.60 18.35 -9.78
N ALA A 163 -7.54 17.97 -9.07
CA ALA A 163 -7.59 16.82 -8.17
C ALA A 163 -8.53 17.03 -6.99
N ALA A 164 -8.62 18.25 -6.45
CA ALA A 164 -9.59 18.55 -5.39
C ALA A 164 -11.03 18.30 -5.84
N ALA A 165 -11.35 18.60 -7.10
CA ALA A 165 -12.68 18.33 -7.66
C ALA A 165 -13.00 16.82 -7.78
N LEU A 166 -11.99 15.95 -7.89
CA LEU A 166 -12.22 14.49 -7.95
C LEU A 166 -12.85 13.93 -6.66
N TYR A 167 -12.64 14.59 -5.52
CA TYR A 167 -13.22 14.15 -4.25
C TYR A 167 -14.71 14.48 -4.10
N SER A 168 -15.30 15.18 -5.07
CA SER A 168 -16.76 15.37 -5.16
C SER A 168 -17.48 14.28 -5.97
N VAL A 169 -16.72 13.33 -6.53
CA VAL A 169 -17.30 12.20 -7.29
C VAL A 169 -18.09 11.29 -6.35
N GLY A 170 -19.30 10.90 -6.76
CA GLY A 170 -20.17 10.04 -5.98
C GLY A 170 -19.71 8.58 -5.91
N PRO A 171 -20.28 7.80 -4.98
CA PRO A 171 -19.91 6.39 -4.77
C PRO A 171 -20.18 5.50 -5.99
N GLU A 172 -21.12 5.89 -6.84
CA GLU A 172 -21.49 5.18 -8.07
C GLU A 172 -20.31 5.07 -9.06
N TYR A 173 -19.43 6.08 -9.09
CA TYR A 173 -18.21 6.01 -9.90
C TYR A 173 -17.30 4.86 -9.46
N PHE A 174 -17.04 4.76 -8.16
CA PHE A 174 -16.18 3.70 -7.61
C PHE A 174 -16.80 2.32 -7.83
N GLU A 175 -18.11 2.20 -7.72
CA GLU A 175 -18.81 0.95 -7.97
C GLU A 175 -18.68 0.52 -9.44
N GLN A 176 -18.87 1.42 -10.39
CA GLN A 176 -18.70 1.14 -11.82
C GLN A 176 -17.25 0.71 -12.14
N VAL A 177 -16.26 1.43 -11.60
CA VAL A 177 -14.86 1.10 -11.78
C VAL A 177 -14.54 -0.29 -11.20
N ARG A 178 -15.01 -0.57 -9.99
CA ARG A 178 -14.80 -1.85 -9.30
C ARG A 178 -15.40 -3.01 -10.09
N GLN A 179 -16.62 -2.87 -10.58
CA GLN A 179 -17.28 -3.89 -11.41
C GLN A 179 -16.52 -4.17 -12.70
N GLU A 180 -16.04 -3.13 -13.38
CA GLU A 180 -15.26 -3.30 -14.61
C GLU A 180 -13.92 -4.01 -14.34
N TYR A 181 -13.19 -3.63 -13.29
CA TYR A 181 -11.94 -4.30 -12.95
C TYR A 181 -12.15 -5.72 -12.43
N LYS A 182 -13.24 -5.97 -11.69
CA LYS A 182 -13.64 -7.33 -11.31
C LYS A 182 -13.87 -8.18 -12.55
N ARG A 183 -14.61 -7.70 -13.54
CA ARG A 183 -14.86 -8.41 -14.80
C ARG A 183 -13.56 -8.73 -15.54
N ARG A 184 -12.61 -7.78 -15.56
CA ARG A 184 -11.28 -8.00 -16.19
C ARG A 184 -10.50 -9.07 -15.43
N ARG A 185 -10.42 -8.98 -14.12
CA ARG A 185 -9.77 -9.97 -13.24
C ARG A 185 -10.34 -11.37 -13.51
N ASP A 186 -11.64 -11.51 -13.38
CA ASP A 186 -12.32 -12.81 -13.53
C ASP A 186 -12.05 -13.41 -14.93
N THR A 187 -11.99 -12.57 -15.96
CA THR A 187 -11.67 -13.02 -17.32
C THR A 187 -10.23 -13.51 -17.43
N VAL A 188 -9.27 -12.77 -16.85
CA VAL A 188 -7.84 -13.14 -16.87
C VAL A 188 -7.61 -14.40 -16.07
N VAL A 189 -8.10 -14.49 -14.84
CA VAL A 189 -7.95 -15.66 -13.97
C VAL A 189 -8.50 -16.90 -14.65
N ARG A 190 -9.72 -16.85 -15.19
CA ARG A 190 -10.33 -17.96 -15.92
C ARG A 190 -9.45 -18.42 -17.11
N LYS A 191 -8.86 -17.46 -17.84
CA LYS A 191 -7.99 -17.79 -18.97
C LYS A 191 -6.65 -18.37 -18.54
N LEU A 192 -6.08 -17.90 -17.44
CA LEU A 192 -4.83 -18.44 -16.90
C LEU A 192 -5.01 -19.88 -16.41
N HIS A 193 -6.16 -20.21 -15.80
CA HIS A 193 -6.48 -21.57 -15.36
C HIS A 193 -6.61 -22.58 -16.52
N GLU A 194 -6.81 -22.10 -17.77
CA GLU A 194 -6.82 -22.96 -18.96
C GLU A 194 -5.39 -23.38 -19.40
N ILE A 195 -4.33 -22.76 -18.82
CA ILE A 195 -2.94 -22.99 -19.23
C ILE A 195 -2.26 -23.96 -18.23
N PRO A 196 -1.84 -25.16 -18.67
CA PRO A 196 -1.17 -26.11 -17.78
C PRO A 196 0.11 -25.53 -17.13
N GLY A 197 0.26 -25.72 -15.83
CA GLY A 197 1.44 -25.28 -15.07
C GLY A 197 1.44 -23.82 -14.65
N VAL A 198 0.38 -23.06 -14.95
CA VAL A 198 0.20 -21.69 -14.44
C VAL A 198 -0.54 -21.76 -13.11
N ILE A 199 0.05 -21.10 -12.08
CA ILE A 199 -0.57 -20.89 -10.77
C ILE A 199 -1.13 -19.48 -10.76
N CYS A 200 -2.43 -19.34 -10.52
CA CYS A 200 -3.11 -18.06 -10.38
C CYS A 200 -4.29 -18.25 -9.42
N GLU A 201 -4.26 -17.59 -8.27
CA GLU A 201 -5.31 -17.60 -7.24
C GLU A 201 -6.01 -16.24 -7.15
#